data_67da11da1c7abfc2d9fc56ad2e655188
#
_entry.id   67da11da1c7abfc2d9fc56ad2e655188
#
_cell.length_a   1.000
_cell.length_b   1.000
_cell.length_c   1.000
_cell.angle_alpha   90.00
_cell.angle_beta   90.00
_cell.angle_gamma   90.00
#
_symmetry.space_group_name_H-M   'P 1'
#
loop_
_entity.id
_entity.type
_entity.pdbx_description
1 polymer ?
#
loop_
_entity_poly.entity_id
_entity_poly.type
_entity_poly.pdbx_seq_one_letter_code
_entity_poly.pdbx_strand_id
1 'polypeptide(L)'
;MLKLAEMLSLAGIRVTFINSHHVHRRLPDSAYFSKYPNFRFETLPDGLPDDNPRTGDQILDLLQAMEAASQPVFREILSSGSPAATCLIAEGVFVWAASVAADVGVPLLYFDTISPCGLWGLLSLPNLIQSGEFPFTDEELDEVVAGTDGVMRRRDLPSFCRIKDVNDPIIQLVIEEANHIPLAQGLIFNTFHHLEAPILSQMLTISPNIYAVGPLHAHLKSRLAGGEPSIASDSIWEEDKSCISWLDKQPSKSVIYVSIGSLAVMTRDQLYEIWHGLVDSGSRFLWARRPGSVSVPRPGPEHDDDDVVVPLDLSQGTKARGCLVGWAPQEEVLAHPSVGGFLTHSGWNSTLESVVAGQPMICWPFHADQQVNSRYVEEVWRLGLDMKDSCDRVVVAEMVREVMGSRKDEFSERASEMAKFAKMSVNPGGSSFLDFDRLIEDIKTMKILSI
;
A
#
# COMPACT_ATOMS: atom_id res chain seq x y z
N MET A 1 -5.85 -5.68 4.73
CA MET A 1 -6.45 -6.49 5.82
C MET A 1 -7.98 -6.56 5.75
N LEU A 2 -8.74 -5.43 5.87
CA LEU A 2 -10.21 -5.47 6.00
C LEU A 2 -10.91 -6.19 4.82
N LYS A 3 -10.50 -5.92 3.58
CA LYS A 3 -11.02 -6.62 2.38
C LYS A 3 -10.76 -8.14 2.42
N LEU A 4 -9.60 -8.57 2.89
CA LEU A 4 -9.31 -10.00 3.09
C LEU A 4 -10.22 -10.62 4.16
N ALA A 5 -10.40 -9.93 5.29
CA ALA A 5 -11.26 -10.36 6.37
C ALA A 5 -12.73 -10.49 5.92
N GLU A 6 -13.21 -9.55 5.10
CA GLU A 6 -14.55 -9.61 4.50
C GLU A 6 -14.68 -10.83 3.56
N MET A 7 -13.70 -11.07 2.69
CA MET A 7 -13.70 -12.23 1.80
C MET A 7 -13.71 -13.56 2.56
N LEU A 8 -12.93 -13.67 3.65
CA LEU A 8 -12.94 -14.85 4.50
C LEU A 8 -14.30 -15.06 5.17
N SER A 9 -14.94 -13.98 5.63
CA SER A 9 -16.28 -14.06 6.20
C SER A 9 -17.33 -14.49 5.19
N LEU A 10 -17.27 -13.97 3.94
CA LEU A 10 -18.11 -14.42 2.82
C LEU A 10 -17.93 -15.91 2.52
N ALA A 11 -16.72 -16.45 2.70
CA ALA A 11 -16.41 -17.86 2.54
C ALA A 11 -16.83 -18.73 3.75
N GLY A 12 -17.54 -18.15 4.72
CA GLY A 12 -18.05 -18.85 5.91
C GLY A 12 -17.04 -19.03 7.05
N ILE A 13 -15.85 -18.43 6.95
CA ILE A 13 -14.88 -18.38 8.05
C ILE A 13 -15.38 -17.39 9.11
N ARG A 14 -15.31 -17.77 10.38
CA ARG A 14 -15.58 -16.82 11.47
C ARG A 14 -14.38 -15.91 11.65
N VAL A 15 -14.61 -14.61 11.52
CA VAL A 15 -13.56 -13.59 11.57
C VAL A 15 -13.73 -12.72 12.82
N THR A 16 -12.68 -12.58 13.60
CA THR A 16 -12.52 -11.51 14.59
C THR A 16 -11.47 -10.54 14.04
N PHE A 17 -11.93 -9.38 13.58
CA PHE A 17 -11.04 -8.34 13.06
C PHE A 17 -10.60 -7.44 14.20
N ILE A 18 -9.29 -7.43 14.45
CA ILE A 18 -8.69 -6.68 15.56
C ILE A 18 -8.00 -5.44 14.99
N ASN A 19 -8.32 -4.27 15.53
CA ASN A 19 -7.70 -3.00 15.20
C ASN A 19 -7.50 -2.12 16.42
N SER A 20 -6.77 -1.00 16.28
CA SER A 20 -6.65 -0.05 17.39
C SER A 20 -7.94 0.72 17.62
N HIS A 21 -8.18 1.16 18.87
CA HIS A 21 -9.30 2.06 19.21
C HIS A 21 -9.33 3.29 18.28
N HIS A 22 -8.16 3.83 17.96
CA HIS A 22 -8.02 5.01 17.09
C HIS A 22 -8.50 4.73 15.66
N VAL A 23 -8.09 3.62 15.07
CA VAL A 23 -8.51 3.22 13.71
C VAL A 23 -9.99 2.86 13.70
N HIS A 24 -10.45 2.11 14.73
CA HIS A 24 -11.85 1.66 14.81
C HIS A 24 -12.85 2.82 14.80
N ARG A 25 -12.56 3.91 15.52
CA ARG A 25 -13.41 5.12 15.51
C ARG A 25 -13.49 5.84 14.16
N ARG A 26 -12.54 5.57 13.28
CA ARG A 26 -12.43 6.18 11.93
C ARG A 26 -12.87 5.27 10.81
N LEU A 27 -13.14 4.00 11.11
CA LEU A 27 -13.69 3.10 10.09
C LEU A 27 -15.07 3.59 9.66
N PRO A 28 -15.29 3.83 8.36
CA PRO A 28 -16.60 4.15 7.86
C PRO A 28 -17.52 2.94 8.09
N ASP A 29 -18.67 3.20 8.66
CA ASP A 29 -19.80 2.28 8.77
C ASP A 29 -19.47 0.85 9.26
N SER A 30 -19.06 0.73 10.53
CA SER A 30 -18.96 -0.59 11.18
C SER A 30 -20.31 -1.35 11.13
N ALA A 31 -21.44 -0.65 10.95
CA ALA A 31 -22.76 -1.24 10.75
C ALA A 31 -22.87 -2.02 9.43
N TYR A 32 -22.07 -1.68 8.41
CA TYR A 32 -21.99 -2.47 7.17
C TYR A 32 -21.65 -3.95 7.45
N PHE A 33 -20.75 -4.22 8.39
CA PHE A 33 -20.33 -5.57 8.73
C PHE A 33 -21.37 -6.34 9.56
N SER A 34 -22.42 -5.68 10.07
CA SER A 34 -23.50 -6.36 10.80
C SER A 34 -24.29 -7.36 9.93
N LYS A 35 -24.22 -7.22 8.60
CA LYS A 35 -24.80 -8.19 7.66
C LYS A 35 -24.06 -9.54 7.63
N TYR A 36 -22.81 -9.58 8.14
CA TYR A 36 -22.02 -10.80 8.21
C TYR A 36 -22.11 -11.44 9.60
N PRO A 37 -22.91 -12.49 9.80
CA PRO A 37 -23.13 -13.08 11.14
C PRO A 37 -21.84 -13.68 11.74
N ASN A 38 -20.85 -13.95 10.91
CA ASN A 38 -19.57 -14.54 11.28
C ASN A 38 -18.45 -13.50 11.44
N PHE A 39 -18.74 -12.21 11.35
CA PHE A 39 -17.76 -11.13 11.45
C PHE A 39 -17.98 -10.32 12.73
N ARG A 40 -16.91 -10.09 13.49
CA ARG A 40 -16.93 -9.19 14.62
C ARG A 40 -15.65 -8.37 14.70
N PHE A 41 -15.76 -7.19 15.31
CA PHE A 41 -14.63 -6.35 15.65
C PHE A 41 -14.24 -6.53 17.11
N GLU A 42 -12.92 -6.52 17.36
CA GLU A 42 -12.31 -6.32 18.68
C GLU A 42 -11.30 -5.19 18.56
N THR A 43 -11.04 -4.50 19.67
CA THR A 43 -10.16 -3.34 19.64
C THR A 43 -9.05 -3.44 20.69
N LEU A 44 -7.89 -2.90 20.34
CA LEU A 44 -6.71 -2.82 21.19
C LEU A 44 -6.35 -1.37 21.48
N PRO A 45 -5.78 -1.06 22.66
CA PRO A 45 -5.17 0.23 22.91
C PRO A 45 -3.88 0.34 22.10
N ASP A 46 -3.61 1.49 21.46
CA ASP A 46 -2.34 1.75 20.77
C ASP A 46 -1.29 2.43 21.67
N GLY A 47 -1.63 2.72 22.92
CA GLY A 47 -0.71 3.29 23.90
C GLY A 47 -0.41 4.78 23.71
N LEU A 48 -0.93 5.41 22.67
CA LEU A 48 -0.70 6.82 22.40
C LEU A 48 -1.87 7.71 22.84
N PRO A 49 -1.61 8.97 23.24
CA PRO A 49 -2.66 9.96 23.54
C PRO A 49 -3.59 10.18 22.34
N ASP A 50 -4.84 10.56 22.62
CA ASP A 50 -5.86 10.78 21.57
C ASP A 50 -5.51 11.89 20.58
N ASP A 51 -4.74 12.90 20.99
CA ASP A 51 -4.28 14.03 20.20
C ASP A 51 -3.01 13.73 19.38
N ASN A 52 -2.40 12.56 19.52
CA ASN A 52 -1.26 12.17 18.70
C ASN A 52 -1.73 11.91 17.25
N PRO A 53 -1.12 12.52 16.23
CA PRO A 53 -1.58 12.42 14.84
C PRO A 53 -1.30 11.06 14.17
N ARG A 54 -0.45 10.21 14.74
CA ARG A 54 -0.01 8.91 14.18
C ARG A 54 0.50 9.05 12.74
N THR A 55 1.42 9.97 12.56
CA THR A 55 2.05 10.24 11.26
C THR A 55 3.12 9.20 10.92
N GLY A 56 3.40 9.02 9.63
CA GLY A 56 4.37 8.01 9.17
C GLY A 56 5.81 8.23 9.62
N ASP A 57 6.20 9.47 9.94
CA ASP A 57 7.49 9.81 10.53
C ASP A 57 7.64 9.37 12.01
N GLN A 58 6.53 9.03 12.67
CA GLN A 58 6.48 8.53 14.05
C GLN A 58 6.09 7.06 14.13
N ILE A 59 6.26 6.32 13.05
CA ILE A 59 5.81 4.91 12.97
C ILE A 59 6.45 4.02 14.04
N LEU A 60 7.73 4.22 14.35
CA LEU A 60 8.43 3.44 15.36
C LEU A 60 7.84 3.65 16.75
N ASP A 61 7.57 4.91 17.13
CA ASP A 61 6.94 5.25 18.42
C ASP A 61 5.56 4.60 18.52
N LEU A 62 4.79 4.59 17.42
CA LEU A 62 3.49 3.93 17.36
C LEU A 62 3.61 2.42 17.57
N LEU A 63 4.55 1.76 16.88
CA LEU A 63 4.74 0.31 16.99
C LEU A 63 5.16 -0.11 18.39
N GLN A 64 6.10 0.61 19.01
CA GLN A 64 6.56 0.35 20.36
C GLN A 64 5.47 0.60 21.43
N ALA A 65 4.74 1.72 21.30
CA ALA A 65 3.63 2.02 22.20
C ALA A 65 2.52 0.97 22.08
N MET A 66 2.22 0.55 20.85
CA MET A 66 1.21 -0.46 20.56
C MET A 66 1.61 -1.83 21.12
N GLU A 67 2.86 -2.25 20.96
CA GLU A 67 3.35 -3.48 21.56
C GLU A 67 3.14 -3.49 23.08
N ALA A 68 3.62 -2.44 23.77
CA ALA A 68 3.54 -2.35 25.21
C ALA A 68 2.10 -2.33 25.75
N ALA A 69 1.20 -1.64 25.06
CA ALA A 69 -0.19 -1.48 25.50
C ALA A 69 -1.11 -2.64 25.06
N SER A 70 -0.87 -3.19 23.85
CA SER A 70 -1.77 -4.15 23.22
C SER A 70 -1.50 -5.62 23.62
N GLN A 71 -0.25 -5.98 23.84
CA GLN A 71 0.16 -7.39 24.02
C GLN A 71 -0.63 -8.15 25.10
N PRO A 72 -0.90 -7.60 26.32
CA PRO A 72 -1.69 -8.31 27.33
C PRO A 72 -3.15 -8.55 26.89
N VAL A 73 -3.78 -7.53 26.31
CA VAL A 73 -5.19 -7.61 25.85
C VAL A 73 -5.29 -8.56 24.65
N PHE A 74 -4.34 -8.54 23.74
CA PHE A 74 -4.28 -9.43 22.60
C PHE A 74 -4.14 -10.89 23.03
N ARG A 75 -3.28 -11.17 24.00
CA ARG A 75 -3.15 -12.52 24.61
C ARG A 75 -4.48 -13.00 25.21
N GLU A 76 -5.21 -12.13 25.90
CA GLU A 76 -6.52 -12.47 26.44
C GLU A 76 -7.51 -12.80 25.32
N ILE A 77 -7.58 -12.00 24.26
CA ILE A 77 -8.47 -12.24 23.11
C ILE A 77 -8.18 -13.60 22.46
N LEU A 78 -6.91 -13.96 22.27
CA LEU A 78 -6.53 -15.24 21.67
C LEU A 78 -6.82 -16.43 22.58
N SER A 79 -6.66 -16.28 23.91
CA SER A 79 -6.78 -17.37 24.88
C SER A 79 -8.22 -17.61 25.32
N SER A 80 -9.05 -16.55 25.46
CA SER A 80 -10.39 -16.62 26.01
C SER A 80 -11.51 -16.72 24.98
N GLY A 81 -11.17 -16.63 23.70
CA GLY A 81 -12.14 -16.70 22.60
C GLY A 81 -12.98 -17.99 22.63
N SER A 82 -14.33 -17.88 22.57
CA SER A 82 -15.21 -19.05 22.46
C SER A 82 -16.01 -18.99 21.16
N PRO A 83 -15.70 -19.87 20.21
CA PRO A 83 -14.61 -20.85 20.19
C PRO A 83 -13.23 -20.20 20.08
N ALA A 84 -12.19 -20.93 20.49
CA ALA A 84 -10.81 -20.51 20.39
C ALA A 84 -10.43 -20.17 18.93
N ALA A 85 -9.51 -19.22 18.75
CA ALA A 85 -8.95 -18.89 17.45
C ALA A 85 -8.15 -20.10 16.92
N THR A 86 -8.42 -20.50 15.69
CA THR A 86 -7.73 -21.61 15.02
C THR A 86 -6.58 -21.14 14.14
N CYS A 87 -6.54 -19.86 13.80
CA CYS A 87 -5.51 -19.24 13.01
C CYS A 87 -5.45 -17.74 13.33
N LEU A 88 -4.26 -17.19 13.42
CA LEU A 88 -4.00 -15.76 13.42
C LEU A 88 -3.51 -15.34 12.04
N ILE A 89 -4.07 -14.28 11.49
CA ILE A 89 -3.51 -13.57 10.31
C ILE A 89 -3.04 -12.21 10.81
N ALA A 90 -1.73 -11.98 10.77
CA ALA A 90 -1.12 -10.74 11.23
C ALA A 90 -0.27 -10.10 10.12
N GLU A 91 -0.01 -8.82 10.25
CA GLU A 91 0.94 -8.10 9.40
C GLU A 91 2.35 -8.28 9.96
N GLY A 92 3.36 -8.43 9.07
CA GLY A 92 4.72 -8.84 9.44
C GLY A 92 5.41 -7.94 10.46
N VAL A 93 5.17 -6.63 10.40
CA VAL A 93 5.75 -5.65 11.32
C VAL A 93 5.33 -5.84 12.79
N PHE A 94 4.22 -6.56 13.06
CA PHE A 94 3.77 -6.87 14.42
C PHE A 94 4.43 -8.16 14.95
N VAL A 95 5.75 -8.18 15.04
CA VAL A 95 6.54 -9.33 15.49
C VAL A 95 6.07 -9.87 16.86
N TRP A 96 5.70 -8.98 17.79
CA TRP A 96 5.16 -9.35 19.10
C TRP A 96 3.86 -10.19 19.01
N ALA A 97 3.04 -9.98 17.97
CA ALA A 97 1.82 -10.74 17.76
C ALA A 97 2.14 -12.21 17.42
N ALA A 98 3.23 -12.44 16.66
CA ALA A 98 3.74 -13.79 16.41
C ALA A 98 4.18 -14.49 17.68
N SER A 99 4.91 -13.79 18.55
CA SER A 99 5.36 -14.33 19.83
C SER A 99 4.17 -14.73 20.72
N VAL A 100 3.12 -13.88 20.81
CA VAL A 100 1.90 -14.22 21.56
C VAL A 100 1.19 -15.42 20.95
N ALA A 101 1.07 -15.50 19.62
CA ALA A 101 0.42 -16.63 18.94
C ALA A 101 1.16 -17.95 19.23
N ALA A 102 2.50 -17.95 19.20
CA ALA A 102 3.32 -19.09 19.54
C ALA A 102 3.10 -19.55 21.00
N ASP A 103 3.07 -18.61 21.95
CA ASP A 103 2.84 -18.90 23.37
C ASP A 103 1.48 -19.54 23.66
N VAL A 104 0.45 -19.24 22.87
CA VAL A 104 -0.89 -19.80 23.04
C VAL A 104 -1.18 -20.94 22.05
N GLY A 105 -0.19 -21.34 21.24
CA GLY A 105 -0.29 -22.45 20.28
C GLY A 105 -1.19 -22.18 19.07
N VAL A 106 -1.49 -20.91 18.75
CA VAL A 106 -2.32 -20.54 17.60
C VAL A 106 -1.45 -20.44 16.35
N PRO A 107 -1.76 -21.18 15.28
CA PRO A 107 -1.07 -21.08 14.00
C PRO A 107 -1.08 -19.65 13.44
N LEU A 108 0.06 -19.22 12.86
CA LEU A 108 0.24 -17.89 12.28
C LEU A 108 0.37 -17.94 10.77
N LEU A 109 -0.37 -17.08 10.08
CA LEU A 109 -0.13 -16.67 8.69
C LEU A 109 0.22 -15.17 8.69
N TYR A 110 1.22 -14.78 7.93
CA TYR A 110 1.44 -13.35 7.69
C TYR A 110 0.68 -12.89 6.45
N PHE A 111 0.03 -11.73 6.56
CA PHE A 111 -0.49 -10.99 5.43
C PHE A 111 0.34 -9.72 5.27
N ASP A 112 1.29 -9.78 4.35
CA ASP A 112 2.10 -8.61 4.05
C ASP A 112 1.32 -7.58 3.25
N THR A 113 1.30 -6.34 3.77
CA THR A 113 0.61 -5.21 3.14
C THR A 113 1.46 -4.51 2.10
N ILE A 114 2.76 -4.81 2.04
CA ILE A 114 3.70 -4.41 1.00
C ILE A 114 3.69 -5.40 -0.18
N SER A 115 4.39 -5.06 -1.24
CA SER A 115 4.53 -5.96 -2.39
C SER A 115 5.45 -7.15 -2.09
N PRO A 116 5.27 -8.31 -2.73
CA PRO A 116 6.24 -9.41 -2.68
C PRO A 116 7.66 -8.99 -3.02
N CYS A 117 7.86 -8.14 -4.05
CA CYS A 117 9.18 -7.63 -4.39
C CYS A 117 9.73 -6.67 -3.30
N GLY A 118 8.86 -5.90 -2.64
CA GLY A 118 9.23 -5.07 -1.48
C GLY A 118 9.66 -5.92 -0.30
N LEU A 119 8.90 -6.96 0.05
CA LEU A 119 9.25 -7.91 1.10
C LEU A 119 10.56 -8.64 0.79
N TRP A 120 10.75 -9.07 -0.45
CA TRP A 120 12.02 -9.68 -0.85
C TRP A 120 13.21 -8.73 -0.62
N GLY A 121 13.06 -7.43 -0.94
CA GLY A 121 14.05 -6.40 -0.65
C GLY A 121 14.33 -6.26 0.86
N LEU A 122 13.29 -6.30 1.69
CA LEU A 122 13.40 -6.31 3.15
C LEU A 122 14.18 -7.54 3.65
N LEU A 123 13.79 -8.73 3.20
CA LEU A 123 14.41 -9.99 3.60
C LEU A 123 15.86 -10.14 3.13
N SER A 124 16.31 -9.33 2.17
CA SER A 124 17.71 -9.28 1.73
C SER A 124 18.64 -8.57 2.71
N LEU A 125 18.11 -7.69 3.57
CA LEU A 125 18.92 -6.82 4.44
C LEU A 125 19.83 -7.58 5.41
N PRO A 126 19.41 -8.65 6.12
CA PRO A 126 20.31 -9.41 6.99
C PRO A 126 21.52 -9.99 6.24
N ASN A 127 21.32 -10.46 5.02
CA ASN A 127 22.40 -11.01 4.19
C ASN A 127 23.37 -9.91 3.73
N LEU A 128 22.87 -8.74 3.35
CA LEU A 128 23.71 -7.58 2.98
C LEU A 128 24.54 -7.07 4.14
N ILE A 129 24.01 -7.11 5.36
CA ILE A 129 24.76 -6.79 6.58
C ILE A 129 25.84 -7.85 6.83
N GLN A 130 25.50 -9.13 6.74
CA GLN A 130 26.44 -10.24 6.99
C GLN A 130 27.59 -10.28 5.96
N SER A 131 27.30 -9.93 4.69
CA SER A 131 28.34 -9.85 3.65
C SER A 131 29.22 -8.60 3.76
N GLY A 132 28.86 -7.64 4.61
CA GLY A 132 29.55 -6.35 4.76
C GLY A 132 29.27 -5.37 3.62
N GLU A 133 28.23 -5.60 2.83
CA GLU A 133 27.79 -4.70 1.77
C GLU A 133 26.93 -3.54 2.30
N PHE A 134 26.26 -3.72 3.43
CA PHE A 134 25.49 -2.68 4.10
C PHE A 134 26.24 -2.15 5.33
N PRO A 135 26.22 -0.82 5.62
CA PRO A 135 25.47 0.25 4.95
C PRO A 135 26.11 0.71 3.63
N PHE A 136 25.28 1.17 2.70
CA PHE A 136 25.72 1.68 1.40
C PHE A 136 26.27 3.10 1.49
N THR A 137 27.29 3.43 0.70
CA THR A 137 27.73 4.80 0.45
C THR A 137 26.88 5.45 -0.67
N ASP A 138 26.96 6.78 -0.78
CA ASP A 138 26.16 7.48 -1.81
C ASP A 138 26.66 7.15 -3.23
N GLU A 139 27.95 6.83 -3.40
CA GLU A 139 28.57 6.43 -4.65
C GLU A 139 28.12 5.02 -5.11
N GLU A 140 27.71 4.17 -4.17
CA GLU A 140 27.30 2.79 -4.44
C GLU A 140 25.81 2.63 -4.76
N LEU A 141 25.02 3.69 -4.63
CA LEU A 141 23.55 3.62 -4.79
C LEU A 141 23.10 3.12 -6.18
N ASP A 142 23.90 3.32 -7.21
CA ASP A 142 23.59 2.84 -8.58
C ASP A 142 24.12 1.43 -8.87
N GLU A 143 24.82 0.79 -7.93
CA GLU A 143 25.27 -0.58 -8.07
C GLU A 143 24.09 -1.56 -7.99
N VAL A 144 24.18 -2.61 -8.81
CA VAL A 144 23.16 -3.66 -8.87
C VAL A 144 23.27 -4.56 -7.64
N VAL A 145 22.13 -4.85 -7.03
CA VAL A 145 22.03 -5.80 -5.92
C VAL A 145 22.17 -7.24 -6.47
N ALA A 146 23.07 -8.02 -5.88
CA ALA A 146 23.29 -9.40 -6.28
C ALA A 146 22.01 -10.26 -6.13
N GLY A 147 21.77 -11.15 -7.10
CA GLY A 147 20.58 -12.03 -7.09
C GLY A 147 19.29 -11.40 -7.57
N THR A 148 19.35 -10.18 -8.16
CA THR A 148 18.17 -9.48 -8.69
C THR A 148 18.08 -9.49 -10.22
N ASP A 149 18.83 -10.35 -10.89
CA ASP A 149 18.90 -10.44 -12.37
C ASP A 149 19.15 -9.07 -13.06
N GLY A 150 19.85 -8.16 -12.38
CA GLY A 150 20.17 -6.82 -12.87
C GLY A 150 19.05 -5.78 -12.74
N VAL A 151 17.93 -6.15 -12.16
CA VAL A 151 16.75 -5.27 -12.04
C VAL A 151 16.93 -4.20 -10.96
N MET A 152 17.36 -4.62 -9.76
CA MET A 152 17.43 -3.74 -8.58
C MET A 152 18.80 -3.13 -8.40
N ARG A 153 18.85 -1.81 -8.23
CA ARG A 153 20.03 -1.10 -7.72
C ARG A 153 19.88 -0.91 -6.21
N ARG A 154 20.96 -0.61 -5.51
CA ARG A 154 20.93 -0.34 -4.05
C ARG A 154 19.96 0.79 -3.69
N ARG A 155 19.86 1.85 -4.52
CA ARG A 155 18.87 2.93 -4.35
C ARG A 155 17.42 2.49 -4.52
N ASP A 156 17.17 1.38 -5.18
CA ASP A 156 15.83 0.85 -5.44
C ASP A 156 15.33 -0.05 -4.30
N LEU A 157 16.19 -0.43 -3.35
CA LEU A 157 15.79 -1.16 -2.15
C LEU A 157 14.86 -0.30 -1.27
N PRO A 158 14.10 -0.93 -0.35
CA PRO A 158 13.23 -0.18 0.56
C PRO A 158 13.95 0.98 1.25
N SER A 159 13.24 2.07 1.52
CA SER A 159 13.85 3.34 1.94
C SER A 159 14.70 3.25 3.20
N PHE A 160 14.40 2.33 4.13
CA PHE A 160 15.20 2.10 5.32
C PHE A 160 16.62 1.56 5.00
N CYS A 161 16.82 0.95 3.83
CA CYS A 161 18.16 0.57 3.38
C CYS A 161 19.08 1.77 3.06
N ARG A 162 18.58 3.01 3.15
CA ARG A 162 19.38 4.24 3.07
C ARG A 162 19.90 4.72 4.44
N ILE A 163 19.45 4.11 5.52
CA ILE A 163 19.94 4.37 6.88
C ILE A 163 21.39 3.85 6.96
N LYS A 164 22.29 4.66 7.53
CA LYS A 164 23.73 4.33 7.56
C LYS A 164 24.20 3.73 8.89
N ASP A 165 23.34 3.64 9.87
CA ASP A 165 23.62 3.01 11.17
C ASP A 165 22.90 1.65 11.27
N VAL A 166 23.64 0.57 11.31
CA VAL A 166 23.09 -0.78 11.49
C VAL A 166 22.34 -0.93 12.82
N ASN A 167 22.67 -0.12 13.83
CA ASN A 167 22.01 -0.16 15.13
C ASN A 167 20.77 0.76 15.20
N ASP A 168 20.41 1.42 14.11
CA ASP A 168 19.19 2.22 14.05
C ASP A 168 17.98 1.33 14.41
N PRO A 169 17.05 1.79 15.27
CA PRO A 169 15.90 1.01 15.69
C PRO A 169 15.02 0.52 14.54
N ILE A 170 14.92 1.25 13.43
CA ILE A 170 14.18 0.81 12.23
C ILE A 170 14.88 -0.39 11.59
N ILE A 171 16.22 -0.34 11.46
CA ILE A 171 17.00 -1.46 10.92
C ILE A 171 16.86 -2.70 11.82
N GLN A 172 16.90 -2.52 13.14
CA GLN A 172 16.71 -3.64 14.08
C GLN A 172 15.31 -4.24 13.97
N LEU A 173 14.27 -3.43 13.83
CA LEU A 173 12.89 -3.89 13.58
C LEU A 173 12.80 -4.71 12.28
N VAL A 174 13.41 -4.23 11.19
CA VAL A 174 13.44 -4.95 9.90
C VAL A 174 14.17 -6.28 10.00
N ILE A 175 15.30 -6.34 10.73
CA ILE A 175 16.02 -7.59 10.98
C ILE A 175 15.17 -8.56 11.79
N GLU A 176 14.45 -8.05 12.80
CA GLU A 176 13.58 -8.86 13.63
C GLU A 176 12.41 -9.43 12.81
N GLU A 177 11.76 -8.60 12.00
CA GLU A 177 10.71 -9.02 11.07
C GLU A 177 11.22 -10.10 10.10
N ALA A 178 12.37 -9.86 9.46
CA ALA A 178 12.99 -10.81 8.53
C ALA A 178 13.27 -12.18 9.18
N ASN A 179 13.63 -12.21 10.46
CA ASN A 179 13.87 -13.45 11.21
C ASN A 179 12.56 -14.18 11.60
N HIS A 180 11.44 -13.46 11.74
CA HIS A 180 10.16 -14.04 12.17
C HIS A 180 9.29 -14.50 11.00
N ILE A 181 9.37 -13.86 9.84
CA ILE A 181 8.57 -14.24 8.66
C ILE A 181 8.68 -15.73 8.31
N PRO A 182 9.89 -16.38 8.29
CA PRO A 182 10.01 -17.80 8.00
C PRO A 182 9.36 -18.72 9.05
N LEU A 183 9.02 -18.21 10.24
CA LEU A 183 8.41 -19.00 11.31
C LEU A 183 6.88 -19.13 11.13
N ALA A 184 6.29 -18.35 10.26
CA ALA A 184 4.87 -18.45 9.93
C ALA A 184 4.57 -19.71 9.11
N GLN A 185 3.34 -20.21 9.20
CA GLN A 185 2.90 -21.37 8.43
C GLN A 185 2.64 -21.05 6.95
N GLY A 186 2.59 -19.77 6.59
CA GLY A 186 2.44 -19.29 5.23
C GLY A 186 2.36 -17.79 5.14
N LEU A 187 2.55 -17.29 3.91
CA LEU A 187 2.49 -15.87 3.57
C LEU A 187 1.33 -15.61 2.62
N ILE A 188 0.55 -14.60 2.92
CA ILE A 188 -0.56 -14.14 2.10
C ILE A 188 -0.17 -12.80 1.49
N PHE A 189 -0.30 -12.66 0.18
CA PHE A 189 0.02 -11.45 -0.56
C PHE A 189 -1.17 -10.90 -1.33
N ASN A 190 -1.32 -9.59 -1.27
CA ASN A 190 -2.23 -8.85 -2.14
C ASN A 190 -1.58 -8.66 -3.52
N THR A 191 -1.41 -9.73 -4.27
CA THR A 191 -0.83 -9.74 -5.62
C THR A 191 -1.44 -10.86 -6.47
N PHE A 192 -1.02 -11.00 -7.71
CA PHE A 192 -1.41 -12.09 -8.60
C PHE A 192 -0.20 -12.62 -9.40
N HIS A 193 -0.24 -13.91 -9.74
CA HIS A 193 0.90 -14.62 -10.31
C HIS A 193 1.48 -13.95 -11.57
N HIS A 194 0.64 -13.45 -12.48
CA HIS A 194 1.14 -12.84 -13.71
C HIS A 194 2.00 -11.59 -13.47
N LEU A 195 1.73 -10.85 -12.40
CA LEU A 195 2.48 -9.64 -12.04
C LEU A 195 3.85 -9.99 -11.43
N GLU A 196 3.91 -10.95 -10.50
CA GLU A 196 5.09 -11.17 -9.67
C GLU A 196 5.53 -12.65 -9.55
N ALA A 197 5.22 -13.50 -10.56
CA ALA A 197 5.57 -14.93 -10.51
C ALA A 197 7.05 -15.23 -10.19
N PRO A 198 8.05 -14.51 -10.72
CA PRO A 198 9.44 -14.76 -10.38
C PRO A 198 9.73 -14.58 -8.87
N ILE A 199 9.22 -13.50 -8.27
CA ILE A 199 9.39 -13.20 -6.85
C ILE A 199 8.62 -14.20 -5.99
N LEU A 200 7.37 -14.52 -6.33
CA LEU A 200 6.58 -15.52 -5.61
C LEU A 200 7.28 -16.88 -5.61
N SER A 201 7.96 -17.25 -6.71
CA SER A 201 8.75 -18.48 -6.76
C SER A 201 9.98 -18.43 -5.83
N GLN A 202 10.62 -17.27 -5.69
CA GLN A 202 11.72 -17.09 -4.72
C GLN A 202 11.19 -17.16 -3.27
N MET A 203 10.01 -16.58 -2.99
CA MET A 203 9.39 -16.63 -1.66
C MET A 203 9.09 -18.07 -1.19
N LEU A 204 8.91 -19.03 -2.10
CA LEU A 204 8.76 -20.45 -1.73
C LEU A 204 9.99 -21.04 -1.06
N THR A 205 11.16 -20.40 -1.18
CA THR A 205 12.37 -20.81 -0.44
C THR A 205 12.34 -20.37 1.03
N ILE A 206 11.51 -19.38 1.35
CA ILE A 206 11.36 -18.78 2.68
C ILE A 206 10.15 -19.39 3.41
N SER A 207 9.04 -19.56 2.73
CA SER A 207 7.84 -20.17 3.28
C SER A 207 7.25 -21.16 2.29
N PRO A 208 6.89 -22.40 2.75
CA PRO A 208 6.33 -23.43 1.85
C PRO A 208 4.94 -23.09 1.32
N ASN A 209 4.21 -22.20 1.99
CA ASN A 209 2.85 -21.83 1.65
C ASN A 209 2.77 -20.35 1.29
N ILE A 210 2.59 -20.06 0.00
CA ILE A 210 2.40 -18.71 -0.53
C ILE A 210 0.99 -18.63 -1.12
N TYR A 211 0.24 -17.60 -0.75
CA TYR A 211 -1.12 -17.34 -1.24
C TYR A 211 -1.17 -15.96 -1.90
N ALA A 212 -1.16 -15.93 -3.23
CA ALA A 212 -1.31 -14.71 -4.02
C ALA A 212 -2.80 -14.45 -4.30
N VAL A 213 -3.48 -13.75 -3.39
CA VAL A 213 -4.95 -13.63 -3.37
C VAL A 213 -5.49 -12.33 -3.96
N GLY A 214 -4.62 -11.46 -4.46
CA GLY A 214 -4.97 -10.14 -4.96
C GLY A 214 -5.24 -10.08 -6.48
N PRO A 215 -5.57 -8.88 -6.96
CA PRO A 215 -5.82 -7.62 -6.23
C PRO A 215 -7.09 -7.69 -5.38
N LEU A 216 -6.97 -7.49 -4.08
CA LEU A 216 -8.08 -7.74 -3.14
C LEU A 216 -9.33 -6.90 -3.41
N HIS A 217 -9.18 -5.64 -3.83
CA HIS A 217 -10.33 -4.78 -4.15
C HIS A 217 -11.13 -5.33 -5.36
N ALA A 218 -10.44 -5.84 -6.38
CA ALA A 218 -11.08 -6.46 -7.54
C ALA A 218 -11.62 -7.86 -7.22
N HIS A 219 -10.90 -8.62 -6.40
CA HIS A 219 -11.29 -9.96 -5.99
C HIS A 219 -12.57 -9.93 -5.14
N LEU A 220 -12.64 -9.01 -4.16
CA LEU A 220 -13.85 -8.80 -3.36
C LEU A 220 -15.04 -8.40 -4.25
N LYS A 221 -14.85 -7.44 -5.18
CA LYS A 221 -15.89 -7.05 -6.14
C LYS A 221 -16.37 -8.23 -6.98
N SER A 222 -15.46 -9.11 -7.43
CA SER A 222 -15.82 -10.32 -8.20
C SER A 222 -16.67 -11.29 -7.37
N ARG A 223 -16.37 -11.44 -6.07
CA ARG A 223 -17.13 -12.33 -5.18
C ARG A 223 -18.48 -11.75 -4.74
N LEU A 224 -18.61 -10.43 -4.70
CA LEU A 224 -19.87 -9.71 -4.44
C LEU A 224 -20.75 -9.53 -5.68
N ALA A 225 -20.33 -9.95 -6.87
CA ALA A 225 -20.99 -9.69 -8.16
C ALA A 225 -22.42 -10.25 -8.29
N GLY A 226 -23.01 -10.77 -7.21
CA GLY A 226 -24.43 -11.12 -7.10
C GLY A 226 -25.39 -9.95 -6.77
N GLY A 227 -24.90 -8.69 -6.67
CA GLY A 227 -25.73 -7.51 -6.46
C GLY A 227 -25.63 -6.83 -5.09
N GLU A 228 -24.76 -7.33 -4.21
CA GLU A 228 -24.47 -6.65 -2.94
C GLU A 228 -23.48 -5.49 -3.15
N PRO A 229 -23.76 -4.28 -2.66
CA PRO A 229 -22.75 -3.22 -2.69
C PRO A 229 -21.55 -3.60 -1.82
N SER A 230 -20.33 -3.48 -2.37
CA SER A 230 -19.12 -3.42 -1.54
C SER A 230 -19.22 -2.23 -0.58
N ILE A 231 -18.43 -2.21 0.50
CA ILE A 231 -18.28 -1.00 1.31
C ILE A 231 -18.08 0.16 0.35
N ALA A 232 -18.85 1.22 0.51
CA ALA A 232 -18.76 2.40 -0.37
C ALA A 232 -17.33 2.98 -0.38
N SER A 233 -16.62 2.86 0.74
CA SER A 233 -15.20 3.18 0.88
C SER A 233 -14.65 2.53 2.15
N ASP A 234 -13.42 2.00 2.10
CA ASP A 234 -12.62 1.61 3.28
C ASP A 234 -11.62 2.73 3.68
N SER A 235 -11.80 3.91 3.11
CA SER A 235 -10.99 5.08 3.43
C SER A 235 -11.31 5.62 4.83
N ILE A 236 -10.26 5.92 5.59
CA ILE A 236 -10.37 6.65 6.87
C ILE A 236 -10.55 8.17 6.67
N TRP A 237 -10.53 8.63 5.42
CA TRP A 237 -10.70 10.02 5.02
C TRP A 237 -12.04 10.19 4.31
N GLU A 238 -12.70 11.33 4.55
CA GLU A 238 -13.95 11.69 3.86
C GLU A 238 -13.69 11.97 2.37
N GLU A 239 -14.41 11.27 1.50
CA GLU A 239 -14.26 11.39 0.06
C GLU A 239 -15.06 12.56 -0.51
N ASP A 240 -14.37 13.43 -1.25
CA ASP A 240 -15.02 14.47 -2.05
C ASP A 240 -15.37 13.92 -3.45
N LYS A 241 -16.63 13.53 -3.62
CA LYS A 241 -17.14 13.01 -4.89
C LYS A 241 -17.43 14.08 -5.95
N SER A 242 -17.26 15.37 -5.64
CA SER A 242 -17.42 16.46 -6.63
C SER A 242 -16.44 16.32 -7.79
N CYS A 243 -15.28 15.69 -7.53
CA CYS A 243 -14.27 15.41 -8.55
C CYS A 243 -14.81 14.53 -9.69
N ILE A 244 -15.73 13.60 -9.44
CA ILE A 244 -16.33 12.75 -10.48
C ILE A 244 -17.13 13.62 -11.45
N SER A 245 -17.97 14.54 -10.94
CA SER A 245 -18.72 15.48 -11.79
C SER A 245 -17.82 16.42 -12.60
N TRP A 246 -16.61 16.70 -12.13
CA TRP A 246 -15.62 17.45 -12.89
C TRP A 246 -14.99 16.57 -13.98
N LEU A 247 -14.65 15.30 -13.67
CA LEU A 247 -14.11 14.32 -14.61
C LEU A 247 -15.07 14.04 -15.77
N ASP A 248 -16.39 13.95 -15.51
CA ASP A 248 -17.44 13.74 -16.53
C ASP A 248 -17.41 14.79 -17.66
N LYS A 249 -16.89 15.97 -17.37
CA LYS A 249 -16.79 17.09 -18.34
C LYS A 249 -15.48 17.07 -19.13
N GLN A 250 -14.56 16.15 -18.81
CA GLN A 250 -13.25 16.11 -19.46
C GLN A 250 -13.24 15.12 -20.62
N PRO A 251 -12.44 15.38 -21.67
CA PRO A 251 -12.23 14.42 -22.76
C PRO A 251 -11.67 13.08 -22.26
N SER A 252 -11.95 12.01 -22.97
CA SER A 252 -11.41 10.69 -22.67
C SER A 252 -9.89 10.69 -22.62
N LYS A 253 -9.33 10.02 -21.59
CA LYS A 253 -7.87 9.85 -21.40
C LYS A 253 -7.08 11.16 -21.47
N SER A 254 -7.63 12.26 -20.91
CA SER A 254 -7.03 13.59 -20.95
C SER A 254 -6.59 14.12 -19.57
N VAL A 255 -6.92 13.44 -18.50
CA VAL A 255 -6.64 13.88 -17.13
C VAL A 255 -5.58 13.00 -16.49
N ILE A 256 -4.53 13.60 -15.92
CA ILE A 256 -3.65 12.90 -14.99
C ILE A 256 -4.21 13.05 -13.57
N TYR A 257 -4.41 11.91 -12.90
CA TYR A 257 -4.73 11.89 -11.47
C TYR A 257 -3.46 12.01 -10.65
N VAL A 258 -3.50 12.70 -9.52
CA VAL A 258 -2.35 12.90 -8.64
C VAL A 258 -2.74 12.58 -7.20
N SER A 259 -2.03 11.67 -6.55
CA SER A 259 -2.19 11.35 -5.12
C SER A 259 -0.92 10.77 -4.54
N ILE A 260 -0.46 11.33 -3.43
CA ILE A 260 0.71 10.86 -2.69
C ILE A 260 0.35 9.94 -1.51
N GLY A 261 -0.88 9.42 -1.49
CA GLY A 261 -1.34 8.47 -0.47
C GLY A 261 -1.72 9.11 0.86
N SER A 262 -1.96 8.24 1.84
CA SER A 262 -2.52 8.63 3.14
C SER A 262 -1.48 9.01 4.20
N LEU A 263 -0.21 8.64 4.04
CA LEU A 263 0.85 8.82 5.04
C LEU A 263 1.96 9.75 4.59
N ALA A 264 2.28 9.79 3.28
CA ALA A 264 3.38 10.60 2.78
C ALA A 264 3.17 12.10 3.05
N VAL A 265 4.25 12.78 3.39
CA VAL A 265 4.29 14.22 3.65
C VAL A 265 5.37 14.82 2.76
N MET A 266 5.00 15.83 1.97
CA MET A 266 5.94 16.55 1.12
C MET A 266 6.35 17.86 1.76
N THR A 267 7.51 18.39 1.40
CA THR A 267 7.90 19.76 1.78
C THR A 267 7.12 20.78 0.96
N ARG A 268 7.10 22.03 1.41
CA ARG A 268 6.47 23.13 0.66
C ARG A 268 7.12 23.33 -0.72
N ASP A 269 8.44 23.18 -0.81
CA ASP A 269 9.16 23.31 -2.08
C ASP A 269 8.76 22.20 -3.05
N GLN A 270 8.67 20.94 -2.57
CA GLN A 270 8.20 19.81 -3.36
C GLN A 270 6.76 20.01 -3.84
N LEU A 271 5.87 20.55 -2.98
CA LEU A 271 4.51 20.91 -3.37
C LEU A 271 4.51 21.86 -4.58
N TYR A 272 5.32 22.93 -4.52
CA TYR A 272 5.37 23.90 -5.61
C TYR A 272 5.99 23.31 -6.87
N GLU A 273 7.04 22.51 -6.76
CA GLU A 273 7.66 21.85 -7.91
C GLU A 273 6.67 20.92 -8.65
N ILE A 274 5.95 20.06 -7.91
CA ILE A 274 4.88 19.23 -8.50
C ILE A 274 3.80 20.10 -9.14
N TRP A 275 3.35 21.15 -8.46
CA TRP A 275 2.27 21.99 -8.95
C TRP A 275 2.65 22.74 -10.23
N HIS A 276 3.83 23.38 -10.24
CA HIS A 276 4.37 24.02 -11.45
C HIS A 276 4.52 23.00 -12.58
N GLY A 277 5.10 21.83 -12.32
CA GLY A 277 5.26 20.78 -13.31
C GLY A 277 3.92 20.34 -13.92
N LEU A 278 2.87 20.18 -13.12
CA LEU A 278 1.52 19.87 -13.61
C LEU A 278 0.96 20.99 -14.50
N VAL A 279 1.07 22.24 -14.07
CA VAL A 279 0.61 23.40 -14.85
C VAL A 279 1.41 23.54 -16.14
N ASP A 280 2.74 23.42 -16.08
CA ASP A 280 3.65 23.58 -17.22
C ASP A 280 3.57 22.43 -18.21
N SER A 281 3.12 21.24 -17.77
CA SER A 281 2.87 20.10 -18.69
C SER A 281 1.80 20.43 -19.74
N GLY A 282 0.90 21.36 -19.45
CA GLY A 282 -0.27 21.69 -20.28
C GLY A 282 -1.41 20.67 -20.17
N SER A 283 -1.23 19.58 -19.42
CA SER A 283 -2.25 18.54 -19.22
C SER A 283 -3.34 18.97 -18.23
N ARG A 284 -4.51 18.33 -18.31
CA ARG A 284 -5.52 18.45 -17.26
C ARG A 284 -5.11 17.57 -16.09
N PHE A 285 -5.38 18.02 -14.86
CA PHE A 285 -5.05 17.24 -13.67
C PHE A 285 -6.15 17.29 -12.60
N LEU A 286 -6.34 16.16 -11.94
CA LEU A 286 -7.10 16.04 -10.70
C LEU A 286 -6.11 15.69 -9.59
N TRP A 287 -6.00 16.52 -8.56
CA TRP A 287 -5.09 16.30 -7.45
C TRP A 287 -5.85 16.13 -6.14
N ALA A 288 -5.75 14.92 -5.56
CA ALA A 288 -6.20 14.63 -4.20
C ALA A 288 -5.07 14.99 -3.22
N ARG A 289 -5.21 16.12 -2.55
CA ARG A 289 -4.26 16.64 -1.56
C ARG A 289 -4.89 16.65 -0.18
N ARG A 290 -4.60 15.60 0.61
CA ARG A 290 -5.15 15.50 1.95
C ARG A 290 -4.67 16.63 2.86
N PRO A 291 -5.46 17.06 3.86
CA PRO A 291 -4.98 17.92 4.94
C PRO A 291 -3.76 17.30 5.65
N GLY A 292 -2.78 18.11 6.03
CA GLY A 292 -1.55 17.64 6.67
C GLY A 292 -0.58 16.86 5.76
N SER A 293 -0.77 16.88 4.42
CA SER A 293 0.17 16.26 3.47
C SER A 293 1.39 17.12 3.14
N VAL A 294 1.48 18.32 3.71
CA VAL A 294 2.61 19.25 3.52
C VAL A 294 3.23 19.58 4.88
N SER A 295 4.54 19.37 5.01
CA SER A 295 5.24 19.80 6.22
C SER A 295 5.38 21.31 6.26
N VAL A 296 4.90 21.92 7.34
CA VAL A 296 5.12 23.34 7.65
C VAL A 296 6.18 23.39 8.73
N PRO A 297 7.30 24.17 8.57
CA PRO A 297 8.19 24.42 9.69
C PRO A 297 7.35 25.01 10.82
N ARG A 298 7.38 24.42 12.04
CA ARG A 298 6.50 24.79 13.16
C ARG A 298 6.50 26.30 13.38
N PRO A 299 5.39 26.99 13.13
CA PRO A 299 5.10 28.29 13.69
C PRO A 299 4.34 28.08 15.01
N GLY A 300 4.26 29.12 15.80
CA GLY A 300 3.48 29.11 17.05
C GLY A 300 2.00 28.79 16.84
N PRO A 301 1.20 28.74 17.91
CA PRO A 301 -0.12 28.07 17.99
C PRO A 301 -1.26 28.68 17.14
N GLU A 302 -0.99 29.48 16.12
CA GLU A 302 -2.03 30.24 15.39
C GLU A 302 -2.02 30.07 13.84
N HIS A 303 -1.32 29.10 13.27
CA HIS A 303 -1.40 28.89 11.81
C HIS A 303 -2.03 27.55 11.46
N ASP A 304 -3.19 27.60 10.80
CA ASP A 304 -3.84 26.46 10.14
C ASP A 304 -2.92 25.90 9.04
N ASP A 305 -2.90 24.57 8.89
CA ASP A 305 -2.16 23.82 7.84
C ASP A 305 -2.55 24.21 6.39
N ASP A 306 -3.57 25.06 6.22
CA ASP A 306 -4.11 25.50 4.93
C ASP A 306 -3.50 26.80 4.37
N ASP A 307 -2.58 27.47 5.07
CA ASP A 307 -1.96 28.73 4.62
C ASP A 307 -0.85 28.52 3.55
N VAL A 308 -1.11 27.66 2.58
CA VAL A 308 -0.29 27.63 1.36
C VAL A 308 -0.67 28.84 0.50
N VAL A 309 0.17 29.86 0.48
CA VAL A 309 0.03 30.98 -0.44
C VAL A 309 0.14 30.46 -1.88
N VAL A 310 -0.98 30.44 -2.59
CA VAL A 310 -1.03 29.98 -3.99
C VAL A 310 -0.55 31.09 -4.91
N PRO A 311 0.60 30.96 -5.59
CA PRO A 311 1.04 31.90 -6.62
C PRO A 311 -0.03 32.13 -7.68
N LEU A 312 -0.05 33.33 -8.26
CA LEU A 312 -1.09 33.73 -9.22
C LEU A 312 -1.12 32.86 -10.47
N ASP A 313 0.05 32.50 -10.99
CA ASP A 313 0.22 31.64 -12.15
C ASP A 313 -0.31 30.22 -11.90
N LEU A 314 -0.02 29.63 -10.73
CA LEU A 314 -0.56 28.34 -10.32
C LEU A 314 -2.09 28.40 -10.14
N SER A 315 -2.61 29.47 -9.53
CA SER A 315 -4.04 29.67 -9.39
C SER A 315 -4.73 29.76 -10.75
N GLN A 316 -4.16 30.49 -11.71
CA GLN A 316 -4.71 30.61 -13.06
C GLN A 316 -4.63 29.31 -13.85
N GLY A 317 -3.48 28.61 -13.80
CA GLY A 317 -3.29 27.32 -14.44
C GLY A 317 -4.23 26.24 -13.91
N THR A 318 -4.43 26.20 -12.59
CA THR A 318 -5.36 25.29 -11.94
C THR A 318 -6.82 25.60 -12.34
N LYS A 319 -7.23 26.85 -12.31
CA LYS A 319 -8.60 27.24 -12.75
C LYS A 319 -8.88 26.84 -14.20
N ALA A 320 -7.87 26.85 -15.05
CA ALA A 320 -8.01 26.50 -16.46
C ALA A 320 -8.12 24.97 -16.70
N ARG A 321 -7.35 24.16 -15.98
CA ARG A 321 -7.16 22.75 -16.32
C ARG A 321 -7.14 21.80 -15.10
N GLY A 322 -7.13 22.29 -13.87
CA GLY A 322 -6.99 21.50 -12.67
C GLY A 322 -8.27 21.39 -11.84
N CYS A 323 -8.35 20.33 -11.04
CA CYS A 323 -9.29 20.16 -9.94
C CYS A 323 -8.49 19.72 -8.72
N LEU A 324 -8.70 20.40 -7.58
CA LEU A 324 -8.09 20.07 -6.30
C LEU A 324 -9.18 19.62 -5.34
N VAL A 325 -8.96 18.47 -4.68
CA VAL A 325 -9.85 17.95 -3.64
C VAL A 325 -9.04 17.50 -2.43
N GLY A 326 -9.65 17.45 -1.25
CA GLY A 326 -8.99 16.98 -0.04
C GLY A 326 -8.71 15.49 -0.11
N TRP A 327 -9.68 14.69 -0.50
CA TRP A 327 -9.57 13.25 -0.73
C TRP A 327 -10.53 12.80 -1.83
N ALA A 328 -10.12 11.84 -2.64
CA ALA A 328 -10.93 11.38 -3.77
C ALA A 328 -11.27 9.88 -3.64
N PRO A 329 -12.40 9.41 -4.18
CA PRO A 329 -12.71 7.99 -4.32
C PRO A 329 -11.78 7.36 -5.37
N GLN A 330 -10.57 6.98 -4.97
CA GLN A 330 -9.44 6.65 -5.86
C GLN A 330 -9.77 5.55 -6.86
N GLU A 331 -10.45 4.47 -6.44
CA GLU A 331 -10.84 3.40 -7.34
C GLU A 331 -11.81 3.89 -8.44
N GLU A 332 -12.79 4.77 -8.08
CA GLU A 332 -13.73 5.37 -9.05
C GLU A 332 -13.00 6.32 -10.00
N VAL A 333 -12.10 7.14 -9.47
CA VAL A 333 -11.29 8.10 -10.25
C VAL A 333 -10.39 7.37 -11.25
N LEU A 334 -9.64 6.35 -10.81
CA LEU A 334 -8.75 5.59 -11.70
C LEU A 334 -9.51 4.85 -12.79
N ALA A 335 -10.71 4.36 -12.49
CA ALA A 335 -11.58 3.69 -13.45
C ALA A 335 -12.31 4.67 -14.40
N HIS A 336 -12.25 5.99 -14.16
CA HIS A 336 -13.00 6.95 -14.93
C HIS A 336 -12.46 7.11 -16.36
N PRO A 337 -13.31 7.16 -17.41
CA PRO A 337 -12.86 7.21 -18.81
C PRO A 337 -11.98 8.40 -19.17
N SER A 338 -12.09 9.54 -18.46
CA SER A 338 -11.27 10.73 -18.72
C SER A 338 -9.87 10.65 -18.11
N VAL A 339 -9.62 9.73 -17.16
CA VAL A 339 -8.28 9.54 -16.59
C VAL A 339 -7.41 8.75 -17.56
N GLY A 340 -6.21 9.24 -17.80
CA GLY A 340 -5.24 8.66 -18.73
C GLY A 340 -3.87 8.38 -18.12
N GLY A 341 -3.64 8.74 -16.86
CA GLY A 341 -2.40 8.50 -16.12
C GLY A 341 -2.55 8.80 -14.64
N PHE A 342 -1.61 8.31 -13.85
CA PHE A 342 -1.58 8.46 -12.39
C PHE A 342 -0.19 8.84 -11.90
N LEU A 343 -0.04 10.03 -11.32
CA LEU A 343 1.15 10.41 -10.56
C LEU A 343 0.95 9.98 -9.12
N THR A 344 1.75 9.02 -8.67
CA THR A 344 1.56 8.29 -7.42
C THR A 344 2.84 8.20 -6.60
N HIS A 345 2.70 8.05 -5.28
CA HIS A 345 3.80 7.70 -4.39
C HIS A 345 4.23 6.22 -4.49
N SER A 346 3.61 5.43 -5.35
CA SER A 346 3.89 4.00 -5.56
C SER A 346 3.64 3.10 -4.34
N GLY A 347 2.82 3.51 -3.38
CA GLY A 347 2.34 2.61 -2.33
C GLY A 347 1.57 1.44 -2.94
N TRP A 348 1.74 0.23 -2.38
CA TRP A 348 1.31 -1.01 -3.01
C TRP A 348 -0.17 -1.06 -3.41
N ASN A 349 -1.07 -0.61 -2.52
CA ASN A 349 -2.50 -0.59 -2.85
C ASN A 349 -2.79 0.34 -4.05
N SER A 350 -2.22 1.55 -4.06
CA SER A 350 -2.39 2.50 -5.17
C SER A 350 -1.83 1.96 -6.49
N THR A 351 -0.70 1.24 -6.42
CA THR A 351 -0.10 0.56 -7.58
C THR A 351 -1.06 -0.50 -8.13
N LEU A 352 -1.63 -1.36 -7.28
CA LEU A 352 -2.60 -2.38 -7.70
C LEU A 352 -3.91 -1.79 -8.22
N GLU A 353 -4.41 -0.71 -7.62
CA GLU A 353 -5.60 -0.01 -8.10
C GLU A 353 -5.37 0.58 -9.50
N SER A 354 -4.18 1.15 -9.75
CA SER A 354 -3.79 1.62 -11.07
C SER A 354 -3.68 0.48 -12.08
N VAL A 355 -3.07 -0.65 -11.69
CA VAL A 355 -2.95 -1.86 -12.52
C VAL A 355 -4.34 -2.38 -12.91
N VAL A 356 -5.26 -2.51 -11.97
CA VAL A 356 -6.63 -2.99 -12.24
C VAL A 356 -7.41 -2.05 -13.14
N ALA A 357 -7.23 -0.74 -12.96
CA ALA A 357 -7.84 0.30 -13.77
C ALA A 357 -7.19 0.45 -15.16
N GLY A 358 -6.03 -0.17 -15.40
CA GLY A 358 -5.30 -0.04 -16.66
C GLY A 358 -4.76 1.36 -16.90
N GLN A 359 -4.28 2.03 -15.83
CA GLN A 359 -3.71 3.37 -15.92
C GLN A 359 -2.19 3.31 -15.83
N PRO A 360 -1.47 3.97 -16.72
CA PRO A 360 -0.02 4.15 -16.60
C PRO A 360 0.32 5.07 -15.44
N MET A 361 1.53 4.88 -14.86
CA MET A 361 1.96 5.56 -13.65
C MET A 361 3.18 6.45 -13.88
N ILE A 362 3.24 7.55 -13.13
CA ILE A 362 4.48 8.29 -12.84
C ILE A 362 4.72 8.11 -11.35
N CYS A 363 5.83 7.47 -11.01
CA CYS A 363 6.13 7.02 -9.66
C CYS A 363 7.06 8.01 -8.96
N TRP A 364 6.62 8.55 -7.82
CA TRP A 364 7.42 9.39 -6.94
C TRP A 364 7.42 8.82 -5.52
N PRO A 365 8.30 7.84 -5.25
CA PRO A 365 8.32 7.12 -3.98
C PRO A 365 8.87 7.96 -2.82
N PHE A 366 8.32 7.75 -1.62
CA PHE A 366 8.70 8.42 -0.37
C PHE A 366 9.38 7.46 0.61
N HIS A 367 8.74 6.34 0.94
CA HIS A 367 9.21 5.43 1.99
C HIS A 367 8.78 3.98 1.78
N ALA A 368 9.31 3.10 2.61
CA ALA A 368 9.07 1.65 2.64
C ALA A 368 9.37 0.97 1.28
N ASP A 369 8.46 0.13 0.79
CA ASP A 369 8.57 -0.61 -0.45
C ASP A 369 8.35 0.23 -1.72
N GLN A 370 8.01 1.52 -1.57
CA GLN A 370 7.64 2.37 -2.70
C GLN A 370 8.78 2.51 -3.73
N GLN A 371 10.06 2.51 -3.28
CA GLN A 371 11.23 2.54 -4.17
C GLN A 371 11.31 1.28 -5.03
N VAL A 372 11.02 0.13 -4.44
CA VAL A 372 10.98 -1.15 -5.15
C VAL A 372 9.85 -1.14 -6.17
N ASN A 373 8.64 -0.78 -5.74
CA ASN A 373 7.46 -0.73 -6.60
C ASN A 373 7.67 0.20 -7.80
N SER A 374 8.25 1.38 -7.57
CA SER A 374 8.58 2.37 -8.59
C SER A 374 9.53 1.77 -9.66
N ARG A 375 10.59 1.08 -9.23
CA ARG A 375 11.52 0.41 -10.12
C ARG A 375 10.85 -0.69 -10.94
N TYR A 376 9.99 -1.49 -10.32
CA TYR A 376 9.26 -2.55 -11.01
C TYR A 376 8.25 -2.00 -12.01
N VAL A 377 7.58 -0.87 -11.70
CA VAL A 377 6.67 -0.19 -12.64
C VAL A 377 7.38 0.19 -13.92
N GLU A 378 8.60 0.72 -13.84
CA GLU A 378 9.35 1.17 -15.03
C GLU A 378 10.05 0.01 -15.72
N GLU A 379 10.88 -0.75 -15.04
CA GLU A 379 11.81 -1.68 -15.65
C GLU A 379 11.22 -3.07 -15.92
N VAL A 380 10.39 -3.56 -15.00
CA VAL A 380 9.88 -4.94 -15.08
C VAL A 380 8.51 -4.97 -15.74
N TRP A 381 7.55 -4.24 -15.18
CA TRP A 381 6.18 -4.25 -15.70
C TRP A 381 5.98 -3.31 -16.87
N ARG A 382 6.82 -2.29 -17.00
CA ARG A 382 6.78 -1.27 -18.05
C ARG A 382 5.42 -0.56 -18.12
N LEU A 383 4.91 -0.21 -16.94
CA LEU A 383 3.61 0.43 -16.77
C LEU A 383 3.73 1.94 -16.55
N GLY A 384 4.93 2.52 -16.68
CA GLY A 384 5.13 3.93 -16.46
C GLY A 384 6.58 4.35 -16.30
N LEU A 385 6.79 5.44 -15.57
CA LEU A 385 8.08 6.11 -15.36
C LEU A 385 8.40 6.23 -13.88
N ASP A 386 9.66 6.08 -13.52
CA ASP A 386 10.19 6.24 -12.17
C ASP A 386 10.87 7.61 -12.00
N MET A 387 10.19 8.55 -11.36
CA MET A 387 10.76 9.87 -11.02
C MET A 387 11.77 9.78 -9.86
N LYS A 388 11.68 8.74 -9.06
CA LYS A 388 12.53 8.41 -7.92
C LYS A 388 12.81 9.61 -7.01
N ASP A 389 14.08 9.96 -6.84
CA ASP A 389 14.53 10.98 -5.89
C ASP A 389 14.37 12.42 -6.41
N SER A 390 14.02 12.58 -7.68
CA SER A 390 13.85 13.90 -8.31
C SER A 390 12.46 14.46 -8.07
N CYS A 391 12.39 15.70 -7.60
CA CYS A 391 11.15 16.46 -7.54
C CYS A 391 11.39 17.86 -8.10
N ASP A 392 11.63 17.91 -9.42
CA ASP A 392 11.87 19.15 -10.18
C ASP A 392 10.72 19.37 -11.15
N ARG A 393 10.24 20.60 -11.27
CA ARG A 393 9.10 20.96 -12.13
C ARG A 393 9.31 20.61 -13.61
N VAL A 394 10.55 20.69 -14.10
CA VAL A 394 10.86 20.36 -15.49
C VAL A 394 10.69 18.86 -15.70
N VAL A 395 11.26 18.05 -14.79
CA VAL A 395 11.15 16.59 -14.83
C VAL A 395 9.69 16.17 -14.71
N VAL A 396 8.93 16.72 -13.76
CA VAL A 396 7.49 16.45 -13.63
C VAL A 396 6.73 16.76 -14.91
N ALA A 397 6.96 17.96 -15.49
CA ALA A 397 6.28 18.36 -16.72
C ALA A 397 6.62 17.47 -17.90
N GLU A 398 7.88 17.05 -18.04
CA GLU A 398 8.33 16.15 -19.11
C GLU A 398 7.71 14.77 -18.98
N MET A 399 7.75 14.16 -17.78
CA MET A 399 7.15 12.84 -17.54
C MET A 399 5.63 12.86 -17.78
N VAL A 400 4.94 13.94 -17.36
CA VAL A 400 3.51 14.08 -17.65
C VAL A 400 3.27 14.17 -19.17
N ARG A 401 4.10 14.92 -19.93
CA ARG A 401 3.98 14.98 -21.39
C ARG A 401 4.28 13.64 -22.07
N GLU A 402 5.20 12.85 -21.50
CA GLU A 402 5.47 11.50 -22.03
C GLU A 402 4.27 10.59 -21.82
N VAL A 403 3.80 10.46 -20.58
CA VAL A 403 2.72 9.53 -20.24
C VAL A 403 1.38 9.94 -20.86
N MET A 404 1.09 11.25 -20.90
CA MET A 404 -0.18 11.76 -21.44
C MET A 404 -0.13 12.06 -22.96
N GLY A 405 1.05 12.00 -23.57
CA GLY A 405 1.30 12.42 -24.95
C GLY A 405 2.19 11.48 -25.74
N SER A 406 3.52 11.68 -25.76
CA SER A 406 4.43 11.04 -26.71
C SER A 406 4.54 9.51 -26.57
N ARG A 407 4.39 8.97 -25.36
CA ARG A 407 4.41 7.51 -25.09
C ARG A 407 3.05 6.98 -24.58
N LYS A 408 2.00 7.77 -24.76
CA LYS A 408 0.65 7.43 -24.26
C LYS A 408 0.16 6.08 -24.75
N ASP A 409 0.29 5.80 -26.03
CA ASP A 409 -0.22 4.55 -26.64
C ASP A 409 0.56 3.35 -26.10
N GLU A 410 1.89 3.45 -26.01
CA GLU A 410 2.77 2.42 -25.46
C GLU A 410 2.35 2.04 -24.03
N PHE A 411 2.28 3.03 -23.13
CA PHE A 411 1.94 2.77 -21.73
C PHE A 411 0.48 2.32 -21.56
N SER A 412 -0.46 2.89 -22.33
CA SER A 412 -1.88 2.53 -22.24
C SER A 412 -2.13 1.10 -22.72
N GLU A 413 -1.42 0.63 -23.76
CA GLU A 413 -1.51 -0.75 -24.24
C GLU A 413 -1.02 -1.72 -23.15
N ARG A 414 0.18 -1.49 -22.60
CA ARG A 414 0.75 -2.29 -21.52
C ARG A 414 -0.13 -2.33 -20.28
N ALA A 415 -0.61 -1.17 -19.83
CA ALA A 415 -1.48 -1.09 -18.66
C ALA A 415 -2.82 -1.81 -18.89
N SER A 416 -3.39 -1.68 -20.10
CA SER A 416 -4.62 -2.40 -20.47
C SER A 416 -4.44 -3.91 -20.53
N GLU A 417 -3.28 -4.39 -21.00
CA GLU A 417 -2.94 -5.82 -21.00
C GLU A 417 -2.81 -6.35 -19.57
N MET A 418 -2.09 -5.65 -18.70
CA MET A 418 -1.92 -6.04 -17.29
C MET A 418 -3.26 -6.03 -16.54
N ALA A 419 -4.13 -5.07 -16.82
CA ALA A 419 -5.49 -5.04 -16.25
C ALA A 419 -6.33 -6.26 -16.63
N LYS A 420 -6.17 -6.80 -17.85
CA LYS A 420 -6.83 -8.04 -18.26
C LYS A 420 -6.34 -9.23 -17.42
N PHE A 421 -5.03 -9.35 -17.20
CA PHE A 421 -4.47 -10.41 -16.34
C PHE A 421 -4.92 -10.28 -14.90
N ALA A 422 -4.93 -9.07 -14.33
CA ALA A 422 -5.45 -8.81 -12.99
C ALA A 422 -6.92 -9.24 -12.86
N LYS A 423 -7.76 -8.92 -13.85
CA LYS A 423 -9.15 -9.33 -13.88
C LYS A 423 -9.32 -10.85 -14.03
N MET A 424 -8.51 -11.48 -14.88
CA MET A 424 -8.55 -12.94 -15.07
C MET A 424 -8.14 -13.68 -13.80
N SER A 425 -7.17 -13.18 -13.05
CA SER A 425 -6.66 -13.83 -11.84
C SER A 425 -7.73 -13.99 -10.75
N VAL A 426 -8.66 -13.04 -10.63
CA VAL A 426 -9.69 -13.01 -9.58
C VAL A 426 -11.03 -13.62 -9.99
N ASN A 427 -11.19 -13.98 -11.26
CA ASN A 427 -12.39 -14.67 -11.75
C ASN A 427 -12.36 -16.17 -11.40
N PRO A 428 -13.50 -16.87 -11.37
CA PRO A 428 -13.54 -18.31 -11.13
C PRO A 428 -12.55 -19.08 -12.01
N GLY A 429 -11.67 -19.87 -11.40
CA GLY A 429 -10.59 -20.62 -12.07
C GLY A 429 -9.31 -19.80 -12.31
N GLY A 430 -9.27 -18.53 -12.00
CA GLY A 430 -8.05 -17.71 -12.05
C GLY A 430 -7.10 -18.00 -10.89
N SER A 431 -5.84 -17.60 -11.03
CA SER A 431 -4.79 -17.95 -10.06
C SER A 431 -5.09 -17.44 -8.63
N SER A 432 -5.48 -16.18 -8.49
CA SER A 432 -5.81 -15.61 -7.17
C SER A 432 -7.10 -16.17 -6.58
N PHE A 433 -8.06 -16.53 -7.44
CA PHE A 433 -9.28 -17.21 -7.01
C PHE A 433 -8.95 -18.59 -6.41
N LEU A 434 -8.10 -19.38 -7.09
CA LEU A 434 -7.68 -20.71 -6.65
C LEU A 434 -6.80 -20.64 -5.38
N ASP A 435 -5.89 -19.67 -5.31
CA ASP A 435 -5.06 -19.47 -4.12
C ASP A 435 -5.89 -19.07 -2.90
N PHE A 436 -6.94 -18.27 -3.08
CA PHE A 436 -7.86 -17.93 -2.01
C PHE A 436 -8.69 -19.14 -1.55
N ASP A 437 -9.16 -19.97 -2.47
CA ASP A 437 -9.88 -21.20 -2.11
C ASP A 437 -8.96 -22.18 -1.36
N ARG A 438 -7.68 -22.30 -1.77
CA ARG A 438 -6.67 -23.06 -1.05
C ARG A 438 -6.43 -22.51 0.35
N LEU A 439 -6.29 -21.19 0.49
CA LEU A 439 -6.15 -20.53 1.80
C LEU A 439 -7.32 -20.86 2.74
N ILE A 440 -8.56 -20.84 2.22
CA ILE A 440 -9.75 -21.19 3.01
C ILE A 440 -9.66 -22.63 3.52
N GLU A 441 -9.31 -23.59 2.66
CA GLU A 441 -9.22 -25.00 3.04
C GLU A 441 -8.08 -25.24 4.05
N ASP A 442 -6.94 -24.58 3.87
CA ASP A 442 -5.82 -24.67 4.80
C ASP A 442 -6.20 -24.09 6.17
N ILE A 443 -6.85 -22.91 6.23
CA ILE A 443 -7.37 -22.33 7.50
C ILE A 443 -8.34 -23.28 8.21
N LYS A 444 -9.24 -23.94 7.47
CA LYS A 444 -10.20 -24.89 8.06
C LYS A 444 -9.54 -26.13 8.67
N THR A 445 -8.38 -26.52 8.16
CA THR A 445 -7.64 -27.69 8.61
C THR A 445 -6.58 -27.39 9.67
N MET A 446 -6.23 -26.10 9.87
CA MET A 446 -5.33 -25.68 10.94
C MET A 446 -5.86 -26.06 12.31
N LYS A 447 -4.97 -26.54 13.17
CA LYS A 447 -5.27 -26.95 14.55
C LYS A 447 -4.36 -26.21 15.51
N ILE A 448 -4.91 -25.88 16.67
CA ILE A 448 -4.13 -25.36 17.80
C ILE A 448 -3.03 -26.38 18.10
N LEU A 449 -1.80 -25.92 18.14
CA LEU A 449 -0.63 -26.75 18.46
C LEU A 449 -0.71 -27.11 19.95
N SER A 450 -0.51 -28.40 20.27
CA SER A 450 -0.37 -28.82 21.66
C SER A 450 0.94 -28.26 22.21
N ILE A 451 0.87 -27.34 23.15
CA ILE A 451 2.02 -26.77 23.86
C ILE A 451 2.54 -27.79 24.87
#